data_60c32247412692c1358e09c99bc0d756
#
_entry.id   60c32247412692c1358e09c99bc0d756
#
_cell.length_a   1.000
_cell.length_b   1.000
_cell.length_c   1.000
_cell.angle_alpha   90.00
_cell.angle_beta   90.00
_cell.angle_gamma   90.00
#
_symmetry.space_group_name_H-M   'P 1'
#
loop_
_entity.id
_entity.type
_entity.pdbx_description
1 polymer ?
#
loop_
_entity_poly.entity_id
_entity_poly.type
_entity_poly.pdbx_seq_one_letter_code
_entity_poly.pdbx_strand_id
1 'polypeptide(L)'
;PTDFVLERVDLTFELDPESTKVKARLIFHRREGVDAKAPLVLDGDELVLSGLLLDQIDVPAAQYDATPESLTIRDLPESEPFEICVTNYINPTSNTQLMGLYRTGGIYCTQCEAEGFRRITYFPDRPDVLAPYTITIISQKEGNPLLLSNGNFLGGGNYDEGRHFAAWFDPHPKPS
;
A
#
# COMPACT_ATOMS: atom_id res chain seq x y z
N PRO A 1 -20.69 2.53 -3.56
CA PRO A 1 -19.90 1.39 -3.11
C PRO A 1 -18.99 0.91 -4.24
N THR A 2 -17.78 0.44 -3.91
CA THR A 2 -16.90 -0.22 -4.86
C THR A 2 -17.43 -1.62 -5.20
N ASP A 3 -17.09 -2.15 -6.37
CA ASP A 3 -17.48 -3.51 -6.80
C ASP A 3 -16.81 -4.60 -5.93
N PHE A 4 -15.73 -4.24 -5.26
CA PHE A 4 -14.96 -5.12 -4.39
C PHE A 4 -14.93 -4.61 -2.96
N VAL A 5 -14.85 -5.54 -2.01
CA VAL A 5 -14.59 -5.26 -0.59
C VAL A 5 -13.14 -5.54 -0.31
N LEU A 6 -12.45 -4.58 0.30
CA LEU A 6 -11.11 -4.75 0.81
C LEU A 6 -11.20 -5.32 2.24
N GLU A 7 -10.73 -6.55 2.44
CA GLU A 7 -10.81 -7.22 3.75
C GLU A 7 -9.62 -6.91 4.65
N ARG A 8 -8.44 -6.75 4.05
CA ARG A 8 -7.19 -6.60 4.79
C ARG A 8 -6.14 -5.86 3.97
N VAL A 9 -5.33 -5.08 4.66
CA VAL A 9 -4.19 -4.34 4.11
C VAL A 9 -2.94 -4.70 4.91
N ASP A 10 -1.92 -5.24 4.24
CA ASP A 10 -0.59 -5.41 4.81
C ASP A 10 0.39 -4.56 3.99
N LEU A 11 1.03 -3.58 4.63
CA LEU A 11 1.99 -2.69 4.00
C LEU A 11 3.39 -2.93 4.53
N THR A 12 4.36 -2.94 3.65
CA THR A 12 5.77 -2.92 4.01
C THR A 12 6.44 -1.71 3.36
N PHE A 13 7.07 -0.88 4.18
CA PHE A 13 7.88 0.25 3.77
C PHE A 13 9.35 -0.06 4.00
N GLU A 14 10.16 -0.08 2.95
CA GLU A 14 11.61 -0.01 3.05
C GLU A 14 12.00 1.45 2.84
N LEU A 15 12.18 2.20 3.95
CA LEU A 15 12.38 3.64 3.91
C LEU A 15 13.76 4.00 3.37
N ASP A 16 13.76 4.81 2.35
CA ASP A 16 14.91 5.51 1.80
C ASP A 16 14.48 6.95 1.43
N PRO A 17 15.33 7.96 1.63
CA PRO A 17 14.96 9.36 1.39
C PRO A 17 14.49 9.64 -0.03
N GLU A 18 15.07 8.98 -1.03
CA GLU A 18 14.84 9.27 -2.45
C GLU A 18 14.15 8.11 -3.19
N SER A 19 14.15 6.90 -2.61
CA SER A 19 13.63 5.70 -3.26
C SER A 19 13.02 4.72 -2.26
N THR A 20 12.04 5.18 -1.48
CA THR A 20 11.29 4.31 -0.57
C THR A 20 10.51 3.28 -1.38
N LYS A 21 10.78 1.99 -1.09
CA LYS A 21 10.01 0.89 -1.65
C LYS A 21 8.77 0.64 -0.81
N VAL A 22 7.63 0.59 -1.47
CA VAL A 22 6.35 0.22 -0.86
C VAL A 22 5.86 -1.08 -1.47
N LYS A 23 5.53 -2.03 -0.60
CA LYS A 23 4.85 -3.27 -0.98
C LYS A 23 3.51 -3.31 -0.25
N ALA A 24 2.42 -3.30 -1.02
CA ALA A 24 1.05 -3.42 -0.52
C ALA A 24 0.50 -4.80 -0.88
N ARG A 25 0.07 -5.55 0.13
CA ARG A 25 -0.65 -6.80 0.00
C ARG A 25 -2.10 -6.54 0.40
N LEU A 26 -3.01 -6.67 -0.56
CA LEU A 26 -4.41 -6.32 -0.45
C LEU A 26 -5.27 -7.57 -0.67
N ILE A 27 -6.16 -7.85 0.28
CA ILE A 27 -7.08 -9.00 0.18
C ILE A 27 -8.46 -8.48 -0.18
N PHE A 28 -9.00 -8.99 -1.28
CA PHE A 28 -10.29 -8.57 -1.81
C PHE A 28 -11.26 -9.74 -1.96
N HIS A 29 -12.55 -9.41 -1.87
CA HIS A 29 -13.61 -10.24 -2.43
C HIS A 29 -14.59 -9.37 -3.24
N ARG A 30 -15.24 -9.99 -4.22
CA ARG A 30 -16.25 -9.33 -5.07
C ARG A 30 -17.56 -9.20 -4.28
N ARG A 31 -18.25 -8.08 -4.45
CA ARG A 31 -19.59 -7.93 -3.87
C ARG A 31 -20.59 -8.82 -4.58
N GLU A 32 -21.61 -9.27 -3.85
CA GLU A 32 -22.72 -10.02 -4.41
C GLU A 32 -23.39 -9.23 -5.55
N GLY A 33 -23.63 -9.90 -6.67
CA GLY A 33 -24.27 -9.32 -7.86
C GLY A 33 -23.34 -8.56 -8.80
N VAL A 34 -22.05 -8.43 -8.48
CA VAL A 34 -21.06 -7.85 -9.39
C VAL A 34 -20.66 -8.85 -10.46
N ASP A 35 -20.52 -8.38 -11.69
CA ASP A 35 -20.11 -9.20 -12.85
C ASP A 35 -18.76 -9.88 -12.56
N ALA A 36 -18.66 -11.18 -12.87
CA ALA A 36 -17.44 -11.96 -12.72
C ALA A 36 -16.24 -11.37 -13.51
N LYS A 37 -16.51 -10.63 -14.58
CA LYS A 37 -15.52 -9.96 -15.43
C LYS A 37 -15.24 -8.50 -15.03
N ALA A 38 -15.87 -8.00 -13.95
CA ALA A 38 -15.62 -6.64 -13.49
C ALA A 38 -14.13 -6.48 -13.16
N PRO A 39 -13.43 -5.44 -13.68
CA PRO A 39 -12.05 -5.18 -13.36
C PRO A 39 -11.93 -4.58 -11.95
N LEU A 40 -10.82 -4.85 -11.28
CA LEU A 40 -10.42 -4.12 -10.09
C LEU A 40 -9.69 -2.85 -10.50
N VAL A 41 -10.18 -1.70 -10.04
CA VAL A 41 -9.56 -0.39 -10.30
C VAL A 41 -9.05 0.18 -8.98
N LEU A 42 -7.77 0.53 -8.95
CA LEU A 42 -7.08 1.16 -7.83
C LEU A 42 -6.65 2.57 -8.23
N ASP A 43 -6.83 3.52 -7.33
CA ASP A 43 -6.38 4.90 -7.51
C ASP A 43 -4.87 5.01 -7.30
N GLY A 44 -4.22 5.90 -8.04
CA GLY A 44 -2.82 6.29 -7.89
C GLY A 44 -2.66 7.81 -8.01
N ASP A 45 -1.52 8.33 -7.61
CA ASP A 45 -1.12 9.72 -7.87
C ASP A 45 0.41 9.78 -7.95
N GLU A 46 0.91 10.10 -9.13
CA GLU A 46 2.34 10.13 -9.48
C GLU A 46 3.09 8.81 -9.21
N LEU A 47 2.40 7.67 -9.33
CA LEU A 47 2.99 6.36 -9.09
C LEU A 47 3.56 5.72 -10.36
N VAL A 48 4.59 4.90 -10.15
CA VAL A 48 5.16 4.01 -11.18
C VAL A 48 5.15 2.59 -10.64
N LEU A 49 4.35 1.72 -11.29
CA LEU A 49 4.26 0.31 -10.94
C LEU A 49 5.61 -0.38 -11.20
N SER A 50 6.12 -1.10 -10.19
CA SER A 50 7.35 -1.89 -10.27
C SER A 50 7.10 -3.40 -10.26
N GLY A 51 6.02 -3.85 -9.65
CA GLY A 51 5.64 -5.26 -9.59
C GLY A 51 4.17 -5.44 -9.25
N LEU A 52 3.55 -6.45 -9.86
CA LEU A 52 2.15 -6.81 -9.62
C LEU A 52 2.00 -8.32 -9.58
N LEU A 53 1.48 -8.83 -8.45
CA LEU A 53 1.15 -10.25 -8.31
C LEU A 53 -0.35 -10.38 -8.02
N LEU A 54 -0.95 -11.44 -8.56
CA LEU A 54 -2.29 -11.92 -8.24
C LEU A 54 -2.13 -13.35 -7.70
N ASP A 55 -2.56 -13.57 -6.46
CA ASP A 55 -2.40 -14.85 -5.74
C ASP A 55 -0.96 -15.40 -5.83
N GLN A 56 0.03 -14.53 -5.58
CA GLN A 56 1.48 -14.81 -5.62
C GLN A 56 2.06 -15.09 -7.01
N ILE A 57 1.28 -14.92 -8.09
CA ILE A 57 1.70 -15.15 -9.48
C ILE A 57 1.84 -13.81 -10.19
N ASP A 58 2.92 -13.63 -10.96
CA ASP A 58 3.11 -12.42 -11.77
C ASP A 58 1.97 -12.21 -12.76
N VAL A 59 1.37 -11.01 -12.74
CA VAL A 59 0.29 -10.64 -13.66
C VAL A 59 0.88 -10.26 -15.01
N PRO A 60 0.47 -10.93 -16.11
CA PRO A 60 0.93 -10.57 -17.44
C PRO A 60 0.55 -9.14 -17.84
N ALA A 61 1.41 -8.44 -18.56
CA ALA A 61 1.17 -7.05 -18.97
C ALA A 61 -0.12 -6.83 -19.79
N ALA A 62 -0.63 -7.86 -20.45
CA ALA A 62 -1.89 -7.79 -21.18
C ALA A 62 -3.14 -7.80 -20.26
N GLN A 63 -2.96 -8.18 -19.00
CA GLN A 63 -4.06 -8.33 -18.01
C GLN A 63 -4.28 -7.07 -17.17
N TYR A 64 -3.40 -6.08 -17.25
CA TYR A 64 -3.57 -4.83 -16.51
C TYR A 64 -3.18 -3.61 -17.33
N ASP A 65 -3.71 -2.47 -16.94
CA ASP A 65 -3.26 -1.14 -17.37
C ASP A 65 -2.81 -0.36 -16.14
N ALA A 66 -1.59 0.17 -16.18
CA ALA A 66 -1.05 1.01 -15.13
C ALA A 66 -0.71 2.40 -15.70
N THR A 67 -1.23 3.42 -15.07
CA THR A 67 -0.87 4.82 -15.28
C THR A 67 -0.41 5.42 -13.96
N PRO A 68 0.20 6.61 -13.92
CA PRO A 68 0.50 7.28 -12.65
C PRO A 68 -0.73 7.47 -11.75
N GLU A 69 -1.95 7.55 -12.33
CA GLU A 69 -3.18 7.89 -11.64
C GLU A 69 -4.07 6.68 -11.35
N SER A 70 -3.83 5.52 -11.98
CA SER A 70 -4.66 4.34 -11.80
C SER A 70 -3.98 3.04 -12.16
N LEU A 71 -4.42 1.96 -11.53
CA LEU A 71 -4.10 0.58 -11.88
C LEU A 71 -5.40 -0.19 -12.08
N THR A 72 -5.65 -0.66 -13.30
CA THR A 72 -6.81 -1.48 -13.66
C THR A 72 -6.37 -2.91 -13.93
N ILE A 73 -6.91 -3.87 -13.19
CA ILE A 73 -6.58 -5.30 -13.29
C ILE A 73 -7.80 -6.06 -13.78
N ARG A 74 -7.62 -6.89 -14.83
CA ARG A 74 -8.67 -7.70 -15.46
C ARG A 74 -8.47 -9.18 -15.18
N ASP A 75 -9.43 -9.99 -15.61
CA ASP A 75 -9.38 -11.46 -15.52
C ASP A 75 -9.05 -11.94 -14.11
N LEU A 76 -9.76 -11.37 -13.14
CA LEU A 76 -9.64 -11.72 -11.72
C LEU A 76 -10.20 -13.13 -11.47
N PRO A 77 -9.69 -13.86 -10.44
CA PRO A 77 -10.18 -15.18 -10.09
C PRO A 77 -11.68 -15.18 -9.77
N GLU A 78 -12.34 -16.30 -10.05
CA GLU A 78 -13.68 -16.56 -9.55
C GLU A 78 -13.66 -17.03 -8.08
N SER A 79 -12.53 -17.61 -7.65
CA SER A 79 -12.30 -18.00 -6.25
C SER A 79 -12.08 -16.77 -5.38
N GLU A 80 -12.65 -16.76 -4.19
CA GLU A 80 -12.58 -15.64 -3.25
C GLU A 80 -12.24 -16.13 -1.84
N PRO A 81 -11.54 -15.33 -1.02
CA PRO A 81 -10.90 -14.06 -1.38
C PRO A 81 -9.70 -14.26 -2.32
N PHE A 82 -9.29 -13.21 -3.02
CA PHE A 82 -8.05 -13.18 -3.80
C PHE A 82 -7.09 -12.10 -3.30
N GLU A 83 -5.81 -12.26 -3.60
CA GLU A 83 -4.73 -11.40 -3.13
C GLU A 83 -4.11 -10.61 -4.27
N ILE A 84 -4.01 -9.29 -4.11
CA ILE A 84 -3.21 -8.42 -4.97
C ILE A 84 -1.99 -7.94 -4.20
N CYS A 85 -0.80 -8.17 -4.76
CA CYS A 85 0.44 -7.56 -4.28
C CYS A 85 0.93 -6.51 -5.26
N VAL A 86 0.96 -5.25 -4.82
CA VAL A 86 1.51 -4.12 -5.59
C VAL A 86 2.87 -3.75 -5.01
N THR A 87 3.85 -3.53 -5.88
CA THR A 87 5.15 -2.97 -5.50
C THR A 87 5.41 -1.71 -6.32
N ASN A 88 5.74 -0.62 -5.66
CA ASN A 88 6.12 0.64 -6.28
C ASN A 88 7.19 1.35 -5.46
N TYR A 89 7.83 2.37 -6.06
CA TYR A 89 8.80 3.23 -5.41
C TYR A 89 8.28 4.66 -5.39
N ILE A 90 8.55 5.36 -4.29
CA ILE A 90 8.20 6.78 -4.10
C ILE A 90 9.41 7.55 -3.58
N ASN A 91 9.43 8.86 -3.79
CA ASN A 91 10.51 9.74 -3.34
C ASN A 91 10.00 10.72 -2.26
N PRO A 92 10.15 10.39 -0.96
CA PRO A 92 9.67 11.24 0.13
C PRO A 92 10.36 12.61 0.19
N THR A 93 11.62 12.71 -0.24
CA THR A 93 12.36 13.98 -0.22
C THR A 93 11.84 14.96 -1.27
N SER A 94 11.44 14.48 -2.45
CA SER A 94 10.89 15.34 -3.51
C SER A 94 9.41 15.67 -3.32
N ASN A 95 8.73 15.03 -2.39
CA ASN A 95 7.31 15.24 -2.10
C ASN A 95 7.10 16.56 -1.35
N THR A 96 6.83 17.63 -2.10
CA THR A 96 6.56 18.97 -1.57
C THR A 96 5.08 19.26 -1.33
N GLN A 97 4.19 18.35 -1.74
CA GLN A 97 2.75 18.50 -1.54
C GLN A 97 2.31 18.16 -0.11
N LEU A 98 3.18 17.50 0.67
CA LEU A 98 2.91 17.07 2.04
C LEU A 98 1.66 16.17 2.15
N MET A 99 1.45 15.34 1.12
CA MET A 99 0.39 14.34 1.03
C MET A 99 1.03 12.97 0.74
N GLY A 100 0.46 11.90 1.31
CA GLY A 100 1.09 10.58 1.29
C GLY A 100 2.29 10.52 2.22
N LEU A 101 3.36 9.86 1.81
CA LEU A 101 4.62 9.79 2.56
C LEU A 101 5.58 10.89 2.09
N TYR A 102 6.03 11.72 3.01
CA TYR A 102 6.98 12.80 2.75
C TYR A 102 8.03 12.90 3.84
N ARG A 103 9.05 13.73 3.60
CA ARG A 103 10.13 13.95 4.55
C ARG A 103 10.27 15.44 4.88
N THR A 104 10.28 15.76 6.17
CA THR A 104 10.47 17.14 6.65
C THR A 104 11.39 17.16 7.86
N GLY A 105 12.37 18.08 7.89
CA GLY A 105 13.33 18.18 8.99
C GLY A 105 14.12 16.88 9.27
N GLY A 106 14.28 16.02 8.27
CA GLY A 106 14.94 14.71 8.42
C GLY A 106 14.03 13.59 8.87
N ILE A 107 12.75 13.85 9.20
CA ILE A 107 11.77 12.89 9.71
C ILE A 107 10.83 12.49 8.57
N TYR A 108 10.46 11.20 8.52
CA TYR A 108 9.40 10.71 7.64
C TYR A 108 8.04 10.91 8.30
N CYS A 109 7.09 11.41 7.54
CA CYS A 109 5.72 11.66 7.98
C CYS A 109 4.73 11.18 6.91
N THR A 110 3.52 10.78 7.34
CA THR A 110 2.41 10.51 6.45
C THR A 110 1.26 11.46 6.71
N GLN A 111 0.60 11.91 5.65
CA GLN A 111 -0.67 12.64 5.68
C GLN A 111 -1.53 12.08 4.54
N CYS A 112 -2.64 11.44 4.87
CA CYS A 112 -3.47 10.73 3.90
C CYS A 112 -4.87 11.32 3.73
N GLU A 113 -5.34 12.15 4.63
CA GLU A 113 -6.65 12.80 4.52
C GLU A 113 -6.60 14.06 3.64
N ALA A 114 -7.54 14.21 2.72
CA ALA A 114 -8.35 13.15 2.14
C ALA A 114 -7.69 12.78 0.79
N GLU A 115 -7.72 11.50 0.40
CA GLU A 115 -7.19 11.03 -0.89
C GLU A 115 -5.66 11.13 -1.06
N GLY A 116 -4.90 11.15 0.04
CA GLY A 116 -3.43 11.17 0.01
C GLY A 116 -2.78 9.79 -0.01
N PHE A 117 -3.52 8.74 0.33
CA PHE A 117 -2.97 7.39 0.38
C PHE A 117 -2.59 6.85 -1.00
N ARG A 118 -3.30 7.24 -2.06
CA ARG A 118 -2.98 6.95 -3.46
C ARG A 118 -1.63 7.46 -3.93
N ARG A 119 -0.98 8.36 -3.17
CA ARG A 119 0.40 8.81 -3.39
C ARG A 119 1.44 7.87 -2.79
N ILE A 120 1.02 6.92 -1.96
CA ILE A 120 1.89 5.92 -1.32
C ILE A 120 1.95 4.65 -2.17
N THR A 121 0.78 4.14 -2.56
CA THR A 121 0.61 2.94 -3.39
C THR A 121 -0.73 2.96 -4.09
N TYR A 122 -0.90 2.14 -5.15
CA TYR A 122 -2.20 1.95 -5.78
C TYR A 122 -3.18 1.33 -4.78
N PHE A 123 -4.32 2.00 -4.57
CA PHE A 123 -5.25 1.69 -3.49
C PHE A 123 -6.69 2.11 -3.83
N PRO A 124 -7.73 1.45 -3.32
CA PRO A 124 -9.09 1.97 -3.41
C PRO A 124 -9.29 3.10 -2.39
N ASP A 125 -8.71 4.27 -2.69
CA ASP A 125 -8.56 5.41 -1.77
C ASP A 125 -9.85 6.21 -1.63
N ARG A 126 -10.78 5.68 -0.85
CA ARG A 126 -12.11 6.21 -0.60
C ARG A 126 -12.48 6.11 0.88
N PRO A 127 -13.22 7.09 1.43
CA PRO A 127 -13.62 7.10 2.84
C PRO A 127 -14.62 5.99 3.22
N ASP A 128 -15.28 5.37 2.24
CA ASP A 128 -16.22 4.25 2.45
C ASP A 128 -15.56 2.86 2.31
N VAL A 129 -14.24 2.80 2.04
CA VAL A 129 -13.46 1.56 2.02
C VAL A 129 -12.73 1.43 3.35
N LEU A 130 -13.18 0.49 4.17
CA LEU A 130 -12.68 0.27 5.52
C LEU A 130 -12.01 -1.10 5.62
N ALA A 131 -10.80 -1.15 6.16
CA ALA A 131 -10.06 -2.39 6.39
C ALA A 131 -9.19 -2.32 7.67
N PRO A 132 -8.82 -3.45 8.27
CA PRO A 132 -7.73 -3.54 9.23
C PRO A 132 -6.38 -3.47 8.52
N TYR A 133 -5.37 -2.88 9.21
CA TYR A 133 -4.05 -2.65 8.65
C TYR A 133 -2.95 -3.32 9.45
N THR A 134 -2.04 -3.98 8.75
CA THR A 134 -0.72 -4.34 9.28
C THR A 134 0.35 -3.50 8.58
N ILE A 135 1.19 -2.81 9.34
CA ILE A 135 2.24 -1.94 8.80
C ILE A 135 3.59 -2.46 9.30
N THR A 136 4.49 -2.74 8.38
CA THR A 136 5.90 -3.02 8.68
C THR A 136 6.76 -1.90 8.11
N ILE A 137 7.57 -1.29 8.95
CA ILE A 137 8.49 -0.22 8.56
C ILE A 137 9.91 -0.74 8.75
N ILE A 138 10.72 -0.65 7.70
CA ILE A 138 12.14 -1.02 7.69
C ILE A 138 12.95 0.24 7.36
N SER A 139 13.95 0.56 8.15
CA SER A 139 14.77 1.76 7.96
C SER A 139 16.19 1.59 8.47
N GLN A 140 17.09 2.46 8.02
CA GLN A 140 18.38 2.64 8.68
C GLN A 140 18.14 3.06 10.14
N LYS A 141 18.84 2.40 11.06
CA LYS A 141 18.73 2.69 12.50
C LYS A 141 19.36 4.03 12.84
N GLU A 142 20.45 4.37 12.15
CA GLU A 142 21.05 5.70 12.23
C GLU A 142 20.13 6.72 11.57
N GLY A 143 19.80 7.76 12.30
CA GLY A 143 18.87 8.83 11.86
C GLY A 143 17.38 8.50 12.03
N ASN A 144 17.01 7.22 12.15
CA ASN A 144 15.60 6.80 12.35
C ASN A 144 15.47 5.79 13.49
N PRO A 145 15.83 6.16 14.75
CA PRO A 145 15.88 5.23 15.86
C PRO A 145 14.50 4.73 16.31
N LEU A 146 13.43 5.43 15.92
CA LEU A 146 12.07 5.13 16.32
C LEU A 146 11.16 5.04 15.08
N LEU A 147 10.47 3.91 14.94
CA LEU A 147 9.53 3.63 13.85
C LEU A 147 8.12 3.46 14.43
N LEU A 148 7.22 4.38 14.11
CA LEU A 148 5.87 4.43 14.67
C LEU A 148 4.81 4.31 13.57
N SER A 149 3.72 3.65 13.91
CA SER A 149 2.50 3.58 13.11
C SER A 149 1.27 3.50 14.01
N ASN A 150 0.09 3.51 13.43
CA ASN A 150 -1.16 3.34 14.15
C ASN A 150 -1.32 1.89 14.63
N GLY A 151 -2.15 1.71 15.67
CA GLY A 151 -2.51 0.40 16.19
C GLY A 151 -1.58 -0.11 17.28
N ASN A 152 -1.54 -1.43 17.45
CA ASN A 152 -0.78 -2.12 18.48
C ASN A 152 0.58 -2.56 17.95
N PHE A 153 1.62 -2.34 18.74
CA PHE A 153 2.96 -2.82 18.40
C PHE A 153 3.00 -4.34 18.43
N LEU A 154 3.39 -4.95 17.32
CA LEU A 154 3.53 -6.40 17.18
C LEU A 154 4.95 -6.89 17.50
N GLY A 155 5.95 -6.08 17.22
CA GLY A 155 7.34 -6.43 17.40
C GLY A 155 8.27 -5.60 16.53
N GLY A 156 9.56 -5.71 16.82
CA GLY A 156 10.62 -5.05 16.07
C GLY A 156 11.99 -5.63 16.42
N GLY A 157 12.98 -5.27 15.67
CA GLY A 157 14.34 -5.77 15.88
C GLY A 157 15.27 -5.39 14.74
N ASN A 158 16.47 -5.96 14.75
CA ASN A 158 17.40 -5.81 13.64
C ASN A 158 16.84 -6.54 12.41
N TYR A 159 16.95 -5.90 11.26
CA TYR A 159 16.49 -6.48 9.99
C TYR A 159 17.67 -7.07 9.21
N ASP A 160 18.65 -6.23 8.92
CA ASP A 160 19.94 -6.61 8.33
C ASP A 160 21.04 -5.64 8.80
N GLU A 161 22.18 -5.58 8.09
CA GLU A 161 23.29 -4.74 8.47
C GLU A 161 22.90 -3.25 8.45
N GLY A 162 22.80 -2.65 9.65
CA GLY A 162 22.48 -1.24 9.87
C GLY A 162 20.97 -0.90 9.83
N ARG A 163 20.11 -1.81 9.35
CA ARG A 163 18.66 -1.59 9.33
C ARG A 163 17.94 -2.30 10.47
N HIS A 164 16.81 -1.73 10.87
CA HIS A 164 15.89 -2.31 11.83
C HIS A 164 14.45 -2.21 11.30
N PHE A 165 13.53 -2.92 11.95
CA PHE A 165 12.13 -2.87 11.61
C PHE A 165 11.24 -2.71 12.85
N ALA A 166 10.04 -2.23 12.63
CA ALA A 166 8.93 -2.29 13.56
C ALA A 166 7.66 -2.68 12.81
N ALA A 167 6.83 -3.53 13.44
CA ALA A 167 5.56 -3.98 12.91
C ALA A 167 4.43 -3.57 13.85
N TRP A 168 3.31 -3.12 13.26
CA TRP A 168 2.13 -2.59 13.94
C TRP A 168 0.87 -3.20 13.34
N PHE A 169 -0.15 -3.43 14.15
CA PHE A 169 -1.45 -3.91 13.69
C PHE A 169 -2.58 -3.06 14.26
N ASP A 170 -3.38 -2.48 13.38
CA ASP A 170 -4.62 -1.81 13.73
C ASP A 170 -5.80 -2.72 13.35
N PRO A 171 -6.47 -3.32 14.35
CA PRO A 171 -7.56 -4.26 14.13
C PRO A 171 -8.90 -3.60 13.78
N HIS A 172 -9.00 -2.28 13.96
CA HIS A 172 -10.22 -1.54 13.74
C HIS A 172 -10.33 -1.12 12.27
N PRO A 173 -11.35 -1.63 11.52
CA PRO A 173 -11.55 -1.22 10.14
C PRO A 173 -11.69 0.31 10.03
N LYS A 174 -10.83 0.93 9.23
CA LYS A 174 -10.78 2.37 9.02
C LYS A 174 -10.42 2.67 7.56
N PRO A 175 -10.73 3.88 7.06
CA PRO A 175 -10.23 4.34 5.77
C PRO A 175 -8.70 4.50 5.80
N SER A 176 -8.13 4.64 4.63
CA SER A 176 -6.71 4.92 4.43
C SER A 176 -6.28 6.29 4.90
#